data_3bcacbc61e38dff9f6da022e7b7d2efe
#
_entry.id   3bcacbc61e38dff9f6da022e7b7d2efe
#
_cell.length_a   1.000
_cell.length_b   1.000
_cell.length_c   1.000
_cell.angle_alpha   90.00
_cell.angle_beta   90.00
_cell.angle_gamma   90.00
#
_symmetry.space_group_name_H-M   'P 1'
#
loop_
_entity.id
_entity.type
_entity.pdbx_description
1 polymer ?
#
loop_
_entity_poly.entity_id
_entity_poly.type
_entity_poly.pdbx_seq_one_letter_code
_entity_poly.pdbx_strand_id
1 'polypeptide(L)'
;MGRVAERLRAFSTDRWLVFVAAMWLQSMAGIGYLFGAISPVVKSALGFNQRQVAALGVAKDLGDCVGFLAGTLSSMLPVWVMLLIGAAQNFLGYGWLWLIVTRQAPALPLWMMCVLIFVGTNGETHFNTASLVTCIKNFPKSRGPTVGILKGFAGLSSAILTQLYAVMHTPDHAMLVFMVAVGPSLVAIGLMFVIRPVGGHRQVRPSDKNSFMFIYTICLLLASYLVGVMLVQDFMQLSDNMVVFVTVILFILLILPVVIPVTLTFSSKTEHPIEESLLAEPSKGESSTSQEKKGQPEVILSEVEEEKPKEIDSLPPSERRKRITELQAKLVQAAARGGVRIRRRPHRGENFTLMQALVKADFWLIWLSLLLGSGSGLTVIDNLGQMSQAVGFKDVHIFVSLTSIWNFLGRVGGGYFSENIVRCGHYIIFISV
;
A
#
# COMPACT_ATOMS: atom_id res chain seq x y z
N MET A 1 22.40 -21.06 23.27
CA MET A 1 22.44 -20.30 21.98
C MET A 1 21.27 -20.68 21.02
N GLY A 2 20.80 -21.93 20.93
CA GLY A 2 19.75 -22.36 20.01
C GLY A 2 18.41 -21.63 20.14
N ARG A 3 17.89 -21.46 21.37
CA ARG A 3 16.59 -20.81 21.62
C ARG A 3 16.54 -19.33 21.22
N VAL A 4 17.66 -18.60 21.35
CA VAL A 4 17.72 -17.18 20.98
C VAL A 4 17.75 -17.06 19.45
N ALA A 5 18.54 -17.90 18.78
CA ALA A 5 18.60 -17.93 17.30
C ALA A 5 17.24 -18.32 16.69
N GLU A 6 16.52 -19.25 17.30
CA GLU A 6 15.19 -19.66 16.88
C GLU A 6 14.16 -18.52 17.04
N ARG A 7 14.17 -17.81 18.18
CA ARG A 7 13.32 -16.63 18.40
C ARG A 7 13.63 -15.49 17.46
N LEU A 8 14.92 -15.22 17.18
CA LEU A 8 15.32 -14.21 16.20
C LEU A 8 14.86 -14.58 14.79
N ARG A 9 14.93 -15.86 14.42
CA ARG A 9 14.41 -16.34 13.15
C ARG A 9 12.89 -16.20 13.08
N ALA A 10 12.18 -16.56 14.14
CA ALA A 10 10.73 -16.37 14.24
C ALA A 10 10.35 -14.88 14.12
N PHE A 11 11.08 -13.98 14.79
CA PHE A 11 10.89 -12.53 14.68
C PHE A 11 11.11 -12.04 13.25
N SER A 12 12.19 -12.47 12.59
CA SER A 12 12.50 -12.05 11.22
C SER A 12 11.50 -12.57 10.16
N THR A 13 10.71 -13.59 10.51
CA THR A 13 9.65 -14.15 9.65
C THR A 13 8.24 -13.79 10.11
N ASP A 14 8.11 -12.85 11.06
CA ASP A 14 6.78 -12.42 11.51
C ASP A 14 6.15 -11.45 10.48
N ARG A 15 4.89 -11.72 10.12
CA ARG A 15 4.11 -10.89 9.20
C ARG A 15 3.85 -9.47 9.74
N TRP A 16 3.80 -9.29 11.07
CA TRP A 16 3.64 -7.98 11.70
C TRP A 16 4.91 -7.14 11.58
N LEU A 17 6.09 -7.75 11.61
CA LEU A 17 7.34 -7.06 11.32
C LEU A 17 7.35 -6.51 9.87
N VAL A 18 6.90 -7.34 8.92
CA VAL A 18 6.75 -6.91 7.51
C VAL A 18 5.76 -5.76 7.39
N PHE A 19 4.65 -5.80 8.14
CA PHE A 19 3.64 -4.75 8.13
C PHE A 19 4.19 -3.42 8.66
N VAL A 20 4.90 -3.44 9.78
CA VAL A 20 5.55 -2.25 10.35
C VAL A 20 6.63 -1.69 9.43
N ALA A 21 7.44 -2.55 8.83
CA ALA A 21 8.43 -2.13 7.83
C ALA A 21 7.76 -1.47 6.61
N ALA A 22 6.63 -2.02 6.15
CA ALA A 22 5.84 -1.42 5.08
C ALA A 22 5.23 -0.07 5.50
N MET A 23 4.77 0.10 6.75
CA MET A 23 4.33 1.39 7.28
C MET A 23 5.46 2.44 7.25
N TRP A 24 6.67 2.08 7.66
CA TRP A 24 7.83 2.97 7.60
C TRP A 24 8.19 3.36 6.17
N LEU A 25 8.18 2.41 5.24
CA LEU A 25 8.41 2.71 3.83
C LEU A 25 7.33 3.67 3.30
N GLN A 26 6.06 3.42 3.61
CA GLN A 26 4.96 4.27 3.20
C GLN A 26 5.02 5.66 3.83
N SER A 27 5.52 5.81 5.06
CA SER A 27 5.70 7.12 5.70
C SER A 27 6.74 8.00 5.00
N MET A 28 7.53 7.44 4.08
CA MET A 28 8.49 8.16 3.27
C MET A 28 8.12 8.21 1.77
N ALA A 29 7.11 7.45 1.34
CA ALA A 29 6.79 7.20 -0.06
C ALA A 29 5.60 8.03 -0.60
N GLY A 30 5.21 9.13 0.03
CA GLY A 30 4.15 10.02 -0.45
C GLY A 30 4.70 11.38 -0.85
N ILE A 31 5.76 11.41 -1.62
CA ILE A 31 6.46 12.62 -2.08
C ILE A 31 5.53 13.47 -2.95
N GLY A 32 4.62 12.83 -3.69
CA GLY A 32 3.64 13.52 -4.51
C GLY A 32 2.83 14.57 -3.73
N TYR A 33 2.54 14.32 -2.45
CA TYR A 33 1.85 15.27 -1.57
C TYR A 33 2.73 16.44 -1.11
N LEU A 34 4.06 16.32 -1.22
CA LEU A 34 5.00 17.37 -0.87
C LEU A 34 5.29 18.33 -2.04
N PHE A 35 4.75 18.04 -3.24
CA PHE A 35 4.99 18.85 -4.43
C PHE A 35 4.57 20.31 -4.24
N GLY A 36 3.52 20.59 -3.48
CA GLY A 36 3.11 21.93 -3.11
C GLY A 36 4.21 22.75 -2.39
N ALA A 37 5.06 22.08 -1.61
CA ALA A 37 6.21 22.72 -0.94
C ALA A 37 7.46 22.78 -1.82
N ILE A 38 7.65 21.81 -2.73
CA ILE A 38 8.81 21.75 -3.64
C ILE A 38 8.64 22.70 -4.83
N SER A 39 7.42 22.83 -5.36
CA SER A 39 7.16 23.60 -6.59
C SER A 39 7.56 25.08 -6.51
N PRO A 40 7.39 25.83 -5.40
CA PRO A 40 7.91 27.19 -5.27
C PRO A 40 9.43 27.26 -5.32
N VAL A 41 10.12 26.27 -4.76
CA VAL A 41 11.59 26.17 -4.77
C VAL A 41 12.09 26.01 -6.21
N VAL A 42 11.51 25.07 -6.96
CA VAL A 42 11.84 24.82 -8.37
C VAL A 42 11.52 26.05 -9.23
N LYS A 43 10.37 26.69 -8.97
CA LYS A 43 9.95 27.91 -9.68
C LYS A 43 10.95 29.05 -9.52
N SER A 44 11.41 29.30 -8.29
CA SER A 44 12.37 30.37 -7.98
C SER A 44 13.77 30.06 -8.52
N ALA A 45 14.25 28.83 -8.37
CA ALA A 45 15.57 28.41 -8.79
C ALA A 45 15.77 28.44 -10.32
N LEU A 46 14.71 28.06 -11.09
CA LEU A 46 14.75 27.94 -12.54
C LEU A 46 14.08 29.11 -13.28
N GLY A 47 13.46 30.06 -12.56
CA GLY A 47 12.74 31.17 -13.16
C GLY A 47 11.50 30.74 -13.96
N PHE A 48 10.88 29.62 -13.60
CA PHE A 48 9.73 29.08 -14.31
C PHE A 48 8.46 29.91 -14.08
N ASN A 49 7.67 30.05 -15.14
CA ASN A 49 6.34 30.62 -15.04
C ASN A 49 5.33 29.57 -14.50
N GLN A 50 4.11 30.03 -14.17
CA GLN A 50 3.08 29.18 -13.58
C GLN A 50 2.68 28.01 -14.50
N ARG A 51 2.64 28.21 -15.82
CA ARG A 51 2.30 27.15 -16.78
C ARG A 51 3.36 26.04 -16.79
N GLN A 52 4.64 26.42 -16.67
CA GLN A 52 5.76 25.47 -16.63
C GLN A 52 5.72 24.65 -15.32
N VAL A 53 5.41 25.31 -14.19
CA VAL A 53 5.24 24.59 -12.90
C VAL A 53 4.04 23.65 -12.97
N ALA A 54 2.93 24.06 -13.54
CA ALA A 54 1.78 23.19 -13.74
C ALA A 54 2.10 21.97 -14.64
N ALA A 55 2.92 22.17 -15.69
CA ALA A 55 3.39 21.05 -16.53
C ALA A 55 4.24 20.04 -15.71
N LEU A 56 5.06 20.50 -14.77
CA LEU A 56 5.79 19.62 -13.86
C LEU A 56 4.85 18.84 -12.94
N GLY A 57 3.78 19.50 -12.41
CA GLY A 57 2.74 18.84 -11.61
C GLY A 57 2.03 17.74 -12.42
N VAL A 58 1.63 18.02 -13.65
CA VAL A 58 1.05 17.02 -14.55
C VAL A 58 2.01 15.86 -14.83
N ALA A 59 3.29 16.13 -15.04
CA ALA A 59 4.30 15.10 -15.25
C ALA A 59 4.46 14.20 -14.01
N LYS A 60 4.41 14.78 -12.81
CA LYS A 60 4.40 14.08 -11.52
C LYS A 60 3.18 13.15 -11.42
N ASP A 61 1.98 13.67 -11.67
CA ASP A 61 0.75 12.89 -11.59
C ASP A 61 0.70 11.75 -12.61
N LEU A 62 1.23 11.99 -13.82
CA LEU A 62 1.39 10.94 -14.83
C LEU A 62 2.36 9.84 -14.34
N GLY A 63 3.43 10.21 -13.63
CA GLY A 63 4.35 9.26 -13.01
C GLY A 63 3.65 8.35 -12.01
N ASP A 64 2.80 8.91 -11.15
CA ASP A 64 1.98 8.17 -10.20
C ASP A 64 0.92 7.28 -10.87
N CYS A 65 0.34 7.73 -11.98
CA CYS A 65 -0.69 7.00 -12.71
C CYS A 65 -0.16 5.76 -13.46
N VAL A 66 1.14 5.71 -13.80
CA VAL A 66 1.76 4.58 -14.52
C VAL A 66 2.09 3.41 -13.57
N GLY A 67 1.21 3.15 -12.62
CA GLY A 67 1.31 2.04 -11.67
C GLY A 67 1.10 0.65 -12.27
N PHE A 68 0.52 0.53 -13.49
CA PHE A 68 0.31 -0.76 -14.15
C PHE A 68 1.63 -1.50 -14.44
N LEU A 69 2.72 -0.77 -14.71
CA LEU A 69 4.05 -1.36 -14.89
C LEU A 69 4.54 -1.99 -13.57
N ALA A 70 4.49 -1.24 -12.47
CA ALA A 70 4.85 -1.75 -11.16
C ALA A 70 3.95 -2.93 -10.75
N GLY A 71 2.64 -2.87 -11.05
CA GLY A 71 1.69 -3.97 -10.81
C GLY A 71 2.05 -5.24 -11.58
N THR A 72 2.37 -5.13 -12.87
CA THR A 72 2.77 -6.26 -13.71
C THR A 72 4.11 -6.83 -13.25
N LEU A 73 5.10 -5.98 -13.01
CA LEU A 73 6.42 -6.39 -12.52
C LEU A 73 6.34 -7.06 -11.15
N SER A 74 5.42 -6.65 -10.27
CA SER A 74 5.23 -7.27 -8.94
C SER A 74 4.80 -8.73 -8.98
N SER A 75 4.24 -9.20 -10.11
CA SER A 75 3.91 -10.61 -10.32
C SER A 75 5.09 -11.44 -10.86
N MET A 76 6.09 -10.78 -11.42
CA MET A 76 7.23 -11.42 -12.12
C MET A 76 8.54 -11.33 -11.31
N LEU A 77 8.71 -10.23 -10.58
CA LEU A 77 9.95 -9.93 -9.87
C LEU A 77 9.79 -10.11 -8.35
N PRO A 78 10.87 -10.48 -7.66
CA PRO A 78 10.86 -10.50 -6.21
C PRO A 78 10.74 -9.07 -5.63
N VAL A 79 10.15 -8.96 -4.44
CA VAL A 79 9.81 -7.67 -3.81
C VAL A 79 11.03 -6.76 -3.63
N TRP A 80 12.20 -7.33 -3.26
CA TRP A 80 13.43 -6.55 -3.09
C TRP A 80 13.91 -5.88 -4.39
N VAL A 81 13.72 -6.53 -5.55
CA VAL A 81 14.04 -5.92 -6.86
C VAL A 81 13.10 -4.76 -7.15
N MET A 82 11.80 -4.92 -6.85
CA MET A 82 10.81 -3.86 -7.01
C MET A 82 11.19 -2.61 -6.20
N LEU A 83 11.61 -2.82 -4.93
CA LEU A 83 12.04 -1.73 -4.06
C LEU A 83 13.34 -1.09 -4.53
N LEU A 84 14.27 -1.86 -5.07
CA LEU A 84 15.52 -1.34 -5.63
C LEU A 84 15.26 -0.49 -6.90
N ILE A 85 14.38 -0.95 -7.79
CA ILE A 85 13.97 -0.18 -8.98
C ILE A 85 13.34 1.15 -8.55
N GLY A 86 12.40 1.12 -7.59
CA GLY A 86 11.76 2.31 -7.07
C GLY A 86 12.78 3.28 -6.43
N ALA A 87 13.72 2.76 -5.62
CA ALA A 87 14.77 3.57 -5.01
C ALA A 87 15.68 4.23 -6.06
N ALA A 88 16.06 3.49 -7.10
CA ALA A 88 16.89 4.02 -8.19
C ALA A 88 16.14 5.12 -8.98
N GLN A 89 14.87 4.90 -9.31
CA GLN A 89 14.05 5.89 -10.02
C GLN A 89 13.86 7.16 -9.18
N ASN A 90 13.52 7.02 -7.90
CA ASN A 90 13.35 8.14 -6.99
C ASN A 90 14.65 8.95 -6.84
N PHE A 91 15.77 8.26 -6.58
CA PHE A 91 17.06 8.89 -6.42
C PHE A 91 17.55 9.59 -7.68
N LEU A 92 17.38 8.97 -8.86
CA LEU A 92 17.76 9.56 -10.14
C LEU A 92 16.90 10.79 -10.47
N GLY A 93 15.58 10.70 -10.32
CA GLY A 93 14.68 11.79 -10.66
C GLY A 93 14.85 13.00 -9.75
N TYR A 94 14.64 12.82 -8.45
CA TYR A 94 14.72 13.92 -7.49
C TYR A 94 16.16 14.32 -7.14
N GLY A 95 17.13 13.41 -7.21
CA GLY A 95 18.54 13.73 -7.03
C GLY A 95 19.09 14.61 -8.14
N TRP A 96 18.73 14.33 -9.39
CA TRP A 96 19.08 15.20 -10.51
C TRP A 96 18.38 16.55 -10.42
N LEU A 97 17.12 16.59 -10.01
CA LEU A 97 16.39 17.82 -9.73
C LEU A 97 17.12 18.67 -8.68
N TRP A 98 17.58 18.04 -7.59
CA TRP A 98 18.37 18.72 -6.55
C TRP A 98 19.66 19.32 -7.09
N LEU A 99 20.43 18.60 -7.92
CA LEU A 99 21.64 19.11 -8.56
C LEU A 99 21.38 20.35 -9.44
N ILE A 100 20.24 20.37 -10.14
CA ILE A 100 19.83 21.52 -10.96
C ILE A 100 19.41 22.71 -10.08
N VAL A 101 18.62 22.47 -9.04
CA VAL A 101 18.16 23.52 -8.13
C VAL A 101 19.33 24.17 -7.39
N THR A 102 20.35 23.38 -7.00
CA THR A 102 21.58 23.86 -6.37
C THR A 102 22.62 24.41 -7.37
N ARG A 103 22.28 24.45 -8.65
CA ARG A 103 23.17 24.91 -9.74
C ARG A 103 24.46 24.11 -9.91
N GLN A 104 24.50 22.89 -9.39
CA GLN A 104 25.62 21.96 -9.59
C GLN A 104 25.55 21.25 -10.96
N ALA A 105 24.34 21.18 -11.54
CA ALA A 105 24.12 20.71 -12.89
C ALA A 105 23.48 21.81 -13.74
N PRO A 106 23.68 21.80 -15.07
CA PRO A 106 23.07 22.78 -15.95
C PRO A 106 21.54 22.63 -15.97
N ALA A 107 20.83 23.77 -16.11
CA ALA A 107 19.38 23.76 -16.26
C ALA A 107 18.98 23.00 -17.53
N LEU A 108 18.02 22.08 -17.39
CA LEU A 108 17.50 21.29 -18.48
C LEU A 108 16.26 21.96 -19.11
N PRO A 109 15.96 21.70 -20.38
CA PRO A 109 14.72 22.16 -20.99
C PRO A 109 13.51 21.53 -20.28
N LEU A 110 12.37 22.23 -20.28
CA LEU A 110 11.16 21.86 -19.53
C LEU A 110 10.75 20.39 -19.74
N TRP A 111 10.78 19.91 -20.99
CA TRP A 111 10.39 18.54 -21.29
C TRP A 111 11.27 17.48 -20.61
N MET A 112 12.58 17.73 -20.48
CA MET A 112 13.49 16.85 -19.75
C MET A 112 13.23 16.91 -18.23
N MET A 113 12.92 18.11 -17.71
CA MET A 113 12.50 18.27 -16.31
C MET A 113 11.22 17.48 -16.03
N CYS A 114 10.25 17.50 -16.95
CA CYS A 114 9.03 16.68 -16.85
C CYS A 114 9.37 15.18 -16.84
N VAL A 115 10.30 14.70 -17.65
CA VAL A 115 10.74 13.30 -17.66
C VAL A 115 11.42 12.92 -16.34
N LEU A 116 12.27 13.79 -15.81
CA LEU A 116 12.94 13.53 -14.53
C LEU A 116 11.95 13.38 -13.37
N ILE A 117 10.99 14.30 -13.28
CA ILE A 117 9.96 14.26 -12.24
C ILE A 117 9.05 13.04 -12.44
N PHE A 118 8.64 12.75 -13.67
CA PHE A 118 7.87 11.55 -14.00
C PHE A 118 8.59 10.27 -13.53
N VAL A 119 9.87 10.11 -13.83
CA VAL A 119 10.66 8.94 -13.42
C VAL A 119 10.80 8.88 -11.91
N GLY A 120 11.11 10.01 -11.27
CA GLY A 120 11.24 10.08 -9.81
C GLY A 120 9.96 9.67 -9.09
N THR A 121 8.82 10.22 -9.51
CA THR A 121 7.52 9.91 -8.91
C THR A 121 7.07 8.48 -9.24
N ASN A 122 7.40 7.96 -10.42
CA ASN A 122 7.11 6.54 -10.72
C ASN A 122 7.83 5.59 -9.77
N GLY A 123 8.95 5.98 -9.15
CA GLY A 123 9.59 5.23 -8.07
C GLY A 123 8.65 4.96 -6.89
N GLU A 124 7.78 5.92 -6.54
CA GLU A 124 6.79 5.76 -5.46
C GLU A 124 5.77 4.67 -5.78
N THR A 125 5.37 4.52 -7.03
CA THR A 125 4.42 3.46 -7.43
C THR A 125 4.99 2.06 -7.17
N HIS A 126 6.32 1.90 -7.28
CA HIS A 126 7.01 0.65 -6.95
C HIS A 126 7.01 0.41 -5.43
N PHE A 127 7.28 1.44 -4.61
CA PHE A 127 7.19 1.35 -3.14
C PHE A 127 5.77 1.00 -2.68
N ASN A 128 4.77 1.70 -3.22
CA ASN A 128 3.36 1.48 -2.93
C ASN A 128 2.94 0.06 -3.31
N THR A 129 3.24 -0.37 -4.53
CA THR A 129 2.85 -1.70 -5.03
C THR A 129 3.52 -2.80 -4.23
N ALA A 130 4.83 -2.72 -3.99
CA ALA A 130 5.58 -3.70 -3.22
C ALA A 130 5.02 -3.86 -1.80
N SER A 131 4.78 -2.74 -1.10
CA SER A 131 4.24 -2.74 0.26
C SER A 131 2.82 -3.29 0.33
N LEU A 132 1.92 -2.79 -0.52
CA LEU A 132 0.51 -3.17 -0.51
C LEU A 132 0.30 -4.63 -0.90
N VAL A 133 0.88 -5.07 -2.02
CA VAL A 133 0.73 -6.46 -2.50
C VAL A 133 1.28 -7.45 -1.49
N THR A 134 2.44 -7.14 -0.89
CA THR A 134 3.04 -7.99 0.14
C THR A 134 2.18 -8.08 1.38
N CYS A 135 1.70 -6.95 1.90
CA CYS A 135 0.90 -6.94 3.12
C CYS A 135 -0.50 -7.54 2.91
N ILE A 136 -1.14 -7.33 1.74
CA ILE A 136 -2.41 -7.98 1.41
C ILE A 136 -2.24 -9.51 1.34
N LYS A 137 -1.12 -10.02 0.81
CA LYS A 137 -0.81 -11.46 0.81
C LYS A 137 -0.60 -12.00 2.22
N ASN A 138 -0.01 -11.21 3.13
CA ASN A 138 0.24 -11.59 4.52
C ASN A 138 -1.03 -11.47 5.40
N PHE A 139 -2.00 -10.60 5.03
CA PHE A 139 -3.25 -10.36 5.77
C PHE A 139 -4.49 -10.48 4.86
N PRO A 140 -4.76 -11.64 4.24
CA PRO A 140 -5.80 -11.78 3.21
C PRO A 140 -7.22 -11.54 3.73
N LYS A 141 -7.48 -11.78 5.03
CA LYS A 141 -8.79 -11.59 5.67
C LYS A 141 -8.98 -10.21 6.32
N SER A 142 -7.96 -9.35 6.31
CA SER A 142 -8.00 -7.99 6.88
C SER A 142 -7.49 -6.96 5.88
N ARG A 143 -8.02 -7.02 4.63
CA ARG A 143 -7.56 -6.18 3.52
C ARG A 143 -7.88 -4.71 3.75
N GLY A 144 -9.08 -4.39 4.24
CA GLY A 144 -9.51 -3.02 4.53
C GLY A 144 -8.55 -2.29 5.49
N PRO A 145 -8.34 -2.79 6.72
CA PRO A 145 -7.36 -2.26 7.65
C PRO A 145 -5.96 -2.15 7.07
N THR A 146 -5.50 -3.20 6.39
CA THR A 146 -4.15 -3.24 5.80
C THR A 146 -3.95 -2.12 4.78
N VAL A 147 -4.86 -1.97 3.82
CA VAL A 147 -4.78 -0.94 2.79
C VAL A 147 -4.97 0.45 3.37
N GLY A 148 -5.98 0.62 4.25
CA GLY A 148 -6.29 1.91 4.87
C GLY A 148 -5.11 2.47 5.67
N ILE A 149 -4.47 1.66 6.50
CA ILE A 149 -3.31 2.08 7.29
C ILE A 149 -2.12 2.40 6.39
N LEU A 150 -1.72 1.50 5.48
CA LEU A 150 -0.57 1.71 4.61
C LEU A 150 -0.75 2.94 3.70
N LYS A 151 -1.91 3.07 3.06
CA LYS A 151 -2.21 4.25 2.24
C LYS A 151 -2.36 5.52 3.09
N GLY A 152 -2.82 5.39 4.33
CA GLY A 152 -2.80 6.47 5.30
C GLY A 152 -1.38 6.99 5.52
N PHE A 153 -0.43 6.11 5.86
CA PHE A 153 0.97 6.52 6.07
C PHE A 153 1.60 7.17 4.82
N ALA A 154 1.26 6.71 3.61
CA ALA A 154 1.67 7.40 2.38
C ALA A 154 1.09 8.84 2.31
N GLY A 155 -0.17 9.03 2.72
CA GLY A 155 -0.77 10.37 2.83
C GLY A 155 -0.12 11.27 3.88
N LEU A 156 0.38 10.68 4.97
CA LEU A 156 1.02 11.41 6.07
C LEU A 156 2.48 11.76 5.81
N SER A 157 3.11 11.16 4.79
CA SER A 157 4.55 11.27 4.54
C SER A 157 5.01 12.70 4.36
N SER A 158 4.23 13.58 3.73
CA SER A 158 4.62 14.98 3.55
C SER A 158 4.67 15.74 4.90
N ALA A 159 3.77 15.48 5.84
CA ALA A 159 3.84 16.07 7.17
C ALA A 159 5.07 15.55 7.96
N ILE A 160 5.38 14.26 7.85
CA ILE A 160 6.58 13.67 8.46
C ILE A 160 7.85 14.27 7.86
N LEU A 161 7.94 14.35 6.53
CA LEU A 161 9.11 14.90 5.84
C LEU A 161 9.28 16.40 6.13
N THR A 162 8.19 17.16 6.20
CA THR A 162 8.22 18.58 6.59
C THR A 162 8.75 18.75 8.02
N GLN A 163 8.31 17.89 8.95
CA GLN A 163 8.82 17.95 10.33
C GLN A 163 10.30 17.56 10.43
N LEU A 164 10.75 16.58 9.63
CA LEU A 164 12.17 16.24 9.55
C LEU A 164 13.01 17.37 8.94
N TYR A 165 12.46 18.04 7.92
CA TYR A 165 13.11 19.21 7.32
C TYR A 165 13.26 20.36 8.32
N ALA A 166 12.28 20.58 9.19
CA ALA A 166 12.33 21.63 10.22
C ALA A 166 13.51 21.48 11.18
N VAL A 167 13.96 20.23 11.46
CA VAL A 167 15.11 19.96 12.32
C VAL A 167 16.44 20.38 11.66
N MET A 168 16.50 20.40 10.35
CA MET A 168 17.76 20.70 9.64
C MET A 168 18.16 22.18 9.72
N HIS A 169 17.25 23.06 10.19
CA HIS A 169 17.47 24.50 10.40
C HIS A 169 18.17 25.21 9.23
N THR A 170 18.03 24.67 8.02
CA THR A 170 18.68 25.22 6.83
C THR A 170 17.78 26.26 6.19
N PRO A 171 18.25 27.48 5.92
CA PRO A 171 17.50 28.48 5.15
C PRO A 171 17.37 28.06 3.67
N ASP A 172 18.07 26.99 3.28
CA ASP A 172 18.11 26.53 1.90
C ASP A 172 17.00 25.50 1.64
N HIS A 173 15.94 25.96 0.98
CA HIS A 173 14.82 25.11 0.56
C HIS A 173 15.23 23.97 -0.40
N ALA A 174 16.41 24.03 -1.03
CA ALA A 174 16.94 22.94 -1.86
C ALA A 174 17.21 21.67 -1.03
N MET A 175 17.46 21.80 0.29
CA MET A 175 17.66 20.68 1.19
C MET A 175 16.40 19.79 1.31
N LEU A 176 15.20 20.37 1.15
CA LEU A 176 13.97 19.59 1.10
C LEU A 176 13.97 18.65 -0.11
N VAL A 177 14.42 19.11 -1.28
CA VAL A 177 14.52 18.28 -2.49
C VAL A 177 15.53 17.15 -2.31
N PHE A 178 16.67 17.46 -1.67
CA PHE A 178 17.68 16.44 -1.33
C PHE A 178 17.11 15.35 -0.41
N MET A 179 16.40 15.76 0.64
CA MET A 179 15.80 14.83 1.58
C MET A 179 14.78 13.92 0.90
N VAL A 180 14.01 14.44 -0.05
CA VAL A 180 13.06 13.66 -0.87
C VAL A 180 13.77 12.67 -1.80
N ALA A 181 14.92 13.03 -2.36
CA ALA A 181 15.71 12.14 -3.20
C ALA A 181 16.32 10.97 -2.40
N VAL A 182 16.88 11.28 -1.24
CA VAL A 182 17.73 10.36 -0.46
C VAL A 182 16.93 9.58 0.58
N GLY A 183 16.03 10.24 1.33
CA GLY A 183 15.30 9.64 2.45
C GLY A 183 14.51 8.38 2.07
N PRO A 184 13.53 8.47 1.16
CA PRO A 184 12.75 7.31 0.71
C PRO A 184 13.61 6.21 0.11
N SER A 185 14.63 6.57 -0.67
CA SER A 185 15.55 5.62 -1.31
C SER A 185 16.36 4.83 -0.28
N LEU A 186 16.89 5.49 0.75
CA LEU A 186 17.61 4.82 1.84
C LEU A 186 16.71 3.91 2.66
N VAL A 187 15.50 4.36 2.98
CA VAL A 187 14.53 3.55 3.71
C VAL A 187 14.11 2.32 2.89
N ALA A 188 13.88 2.48 1.58
CA ALA A 188 13.54 1.37 0.70
C ALA A 188 14.67 0.33 0.63
N ILE A 189 15.92 0.76 0.47
CA ILE A 189 17.11 -0.12 0.45
C ILE A 189 17.28 -0.81 1.81
N GLY A 190 17.13 -0.08 2.92
CA GLY A 190 17.26 -0.65 4.26
C GLY A 190 16.19 -1.70 4.59
N LEU A 191 14.99 -1.55 4.05
CA LEU A 191 13.85 -2.44 4.32
C LEU A 191 13.59 -3.50 3.23
N MET A 192 14.30 -3.47 2.11
CA MET A 192 13.99 -4.32 0.94
C MET A 192 14.04 -5.82 1.22
N PHE A 193 14.82 -6.28 2.19
CA PHE A 193 14.88 -7.69 2.57
C PHE A 193 13.90 -8.06 3.70
N VAL A 194 13.38 -7.06 4.41
CA VAL A 194 12.36 -7.26 5.46
C VAL A 194 10.98 -7.37 4.83
N ILE A 195 10.67 -6.52 3.84
CA ILE A 195 9.37 -6.50 3.16
C ILE A 195 9.28 -7.67 2.18
N ARG A 196 8.66 -8.76 2.64
CA ARG A 196 8.51 -9.99 1.85
C ARG A 196 7.21 -10.73 2.18
N PRO A 197 6.66 -11.53 1.25
CA PRO A 197 5.56 -12.40 1.58
C PRO A 197 6.05 -13.47 2.57
N VAL A 198 5.35 -13.61 3.69
CA VAL A 198 5.63 -14.65 4.69
C VAL A 198 4.64 -15.78 4.47
N GLY A 199 5.11 -16.91 3.91
CA GLY A 199 4.28 -18.08 3.62
C GLY A 199 3.77 -18.76 4.89
N GLY A 200 2.60 -19.38 4.83
CA GLY A 200 2.09 -20.30 5.86
C GLY A 200 0.94 -19.77 6.74
N HIS A 201 0.57 -18.50 6.66
CA HIS A 201 -0.45 -17.95 7.55
C HIS A 201 -1.76 -17.56 6.83
N ARG A 202 -2.52 -18.56 6.34
CA ARG A 202 -3.91 -18.37 5.92
C ARG A 202 -4.86 -18.17 7.10
N GLN A 203 -4.43 -18.48 8.32
CA GLN A 203 -5.27 -18.43 9.53
C GLN A 203 -5.26 -17.03 10.14
N VAL A 204 -6.45 -16.54 10.50
CA VAL A 204 -6.61 -15.36 11.35
C VAL A 204 -6.23 -15.77 12.76
N ARG A 205 -5.23 -15.09 13.32
CA ARG A 205 -4.94 -15.24 14.75
C ARG A 205 -5.95 -14.37 15.53
N PRO A 206 -6.49 -14.84 16.66
CA PRO A 206 -7.36 -14.02 17.52
C PRO A 206 -6.71 -12.69 17.94
N SER A 207 -5.38 -12.69 18.09
CA SER A 207 -4.57 -11.51 18.40
C SER A 207 -4.55 -10.44 17.29
N ASP A 208 -4.87 -10.78 16.04
CA ASP A 208 -4.81 -9.81 14.92
C ASP A 208 -5.75 -8.63 15.12
N LYS A 209 -6.95 -8.86 15.65
CA LYS A 209 -7.91 -7.78 15.92
C LYS A 209 -7.35 -6.78 16.91
N ASN A 210 -6.75 -7.26 18.00
CA ASN A 210 -6.15 -6.40 19.02
C ASN A 210 -4.92 -5.65 18.49
N SER A 211 -4.11 -6.30 17.66
CA SER A 211 -2.96 -5.67 17.01
C SER A 211 -3.37 -4.55 16.07
N PHE A 212 -4.41 -4.74 15.24
CA PHE A 212 -4.94 -3.67 14.40
C PHE A 212 -5.54 -2.54 15.23
N MET A 213 -6.28 -2.83 16.31
CA MET A 213 -6.81 -1.80 17.20
C MET A 213 -5.69 -0.98 17.85
N PHE A 214 -4.60 -1.62 18.26
CA PHE A 214 -3.42 -0.94 18.77
C PHE A 214 -2.80 0.00 17.73
N ILE A 215 -2.66 -0.44 16.46
CA ILE A 215 -2.17 0.41 15.38
C ILE A 215 -3.13 1.59 15.13
N TYR A 216 -4.45 1.38 15.13
CA TYR A 216 -5.41 2.47 14.98
C TYR A 216 -5.27 3.50 16.11
N THR A 217 -5.04 3.06 17.35
CA THR A 217 -4.77 3.97 18.47
C THR A 217 -3.50 4.78 18.23
N ILE A 218 -2.42 4.15 17.76
CA ILE A 218 -1.19 4.87 17.39
C ILE A 218 -1.44 5.84 16.23
N CYS A 219 -2.23 5.46 15.23
CA CYS A 219 -2.60 6.33 14.12
C CYS A 219 -3.31 7.61 14.60
N LEU A 220 -4.26 7.48 15.52
CA LEU A 220 -4.96 8.62 16.11
C LEU A 220 -4.04 9.49 16.96
N LEU A 221 -3.19 8.87 17.77
CA LEU A 221 -2.18 9.59 18.57
C LEU A 221 -1.20 10.35 17.66
N LEU A 222 -0.72 9.71 16.61
CA LEU A 222 0.20 10.33 15.65
C LEU A 222 -0.44 11.51 14.92
N ALA A 223 -1.69 11.36 14.46
CA ALA A 223 -2.44 12.45 13.82
C ALA A 223 -2.67 13.62 14.78
N SER A 224 -3.14 13.35 15.99
CA SER A 224 -3.37 14.38 17.03
C SER A 224 -2.07 15.08 17.41
N TYR A 225 -1.00 14.32 17.53
CA TYR A 225 0.33 14.84 17.81
C TYR A 225 0.81 15.81 16.71
N LEU A 226 0.73 15.41 15.43
CA LEU A 226 1.17 16.25 14.32
C LEU A 226 0.30 17.52 14.19
N VAL A 227 -1.02 17.45 14.41
CA VAL A 227 -1.88 18.64 14.46
C VAL A 227 -1.44 19.57 15.60
N GLY A 228 -1.21 19.02 16.79
CA GLY A 228 -0.76 19.80 17.95
C GLY A 228 0.58 20.49 17.71
N VAL A 229 1.56 19.78 17.16
CA VAL A 229 2.88 20.34 16.80
C VAL A 229 2.75 21.44 15.78
N MET A 230 1.97 21.21 14.73
CA MET A 230 1.75 22.20 13.67
C MET A 230 1.11 23.48 14.23
N LEU A 231 0.09 23.36 15.08
CA LEU A 231 -0.53 24.54 15.71
C LEU A 231 0.45 25.29 16.63
N VAL A 232 1.25 24.56 17.42
CA VAL A 232 2.24 25.20 18.28
C VAL A 232 3.31 25.93 17.45
N GLN A 233 3.78 25.34 16.35
CA GLN A 233 4.74 25.98 15.44
C GLN A 233 4.18 27.22 14.74
N ASP A 234 2.87 27.26 14.48
CA ASP A 234 2.21 28.43 13.88
C ASP A 234 2.06 29.60 14.85
N PHE A 235 1.67 29.29 16.11
CA PHE A 235 1.43 30.32 17.11
C PHE A 235 2.68 30.80 17.86
N MET A 236 3.73 29.96 17.91
CA MET A 236 4.94 30.22 18.68
C MET A 236 6.17 29.87 17.87
N GLN A 237 7.16 30.79 17.86
CA GLN A 237 8.49 30.45 17.37
C GLN A 237 9.16 29.47 18.34
N LEU A 238 9.26 28.23 17.95
CA LEU A 238 9.93 27.19 18.73
C LEU A 238 11.45 27.40 18.67
N SER A 239 12.11 27.22 19.82
CA SER A 239 13.58 27.14 19.84
C SER A 239 14.05 25.85 19.17
N ASP A 240 15.28 25.84 18.66
CA ASP A 240 15.87 24.68 17.97
C ASP A 240 15.81 23.40 18.81
N ASN A 241 16.07 23.50 20.11
CA ASN A 241 15.97 22.37 21.03
C ASN A 241 14.54 21.81 21.13
N MET A 242 13.52 22.67 21.08
CA MET A 242 12.12 22.24 21.10
C MET A 242 11.73 21.56 19.80
N VAL A 243 12.21 22.01 18.65
CA VAL A 243 11.98 21.35 17.35
C VAL A 243 12.60 19.95 17.34
N VAL A 244 13.81 19.81 17.85
CA VAL A 244 14.47 18.49 18.01
C VAL A 244 13.67 17.60 18.95
N PHE A 245 13.26 18.09 20.12
CA PHE A 245 12.48 17.33 21.10
C PHE A 245 11.16 16.79 20.50
N VAL A 246 10.45 17.66 19.83
CA VAL A 246 9.20 17.32 19.12
C VAL A 246 9.47 16.24 18.07
N THR A 247 10.54 16.35 17.29
CA THR A 247 10.87 15.35 16.27
C THR A 247 11.26 14.00 16.89
N VAL A 248 11.93 13.98 18.04
CA VAL A 248 12.21 12.73 18.79
C VAL A 248 10.90 12.02 19.18
N ILE A 249 9.90 12.77 19.66
CA ILE A 249 8.58 12.19 19.98
C ILE A 249 7.94 11.58 18.73
N LEU A 250 8.04 12.26 17.58
CA LEU A 250 7.57 11.72 16.30
C LEU A 250 8.22 10.35 15.98
N PHE A 251 9.54 10.25 16.13
CA PHE A 251 10.24 8.97 15.92
C PHE A 251 9.80 7.88 16.89
N ILE A 252 9.58 8.22 18.16
CA ILE A 252 9.06 7.26 19.16
C ILE A 252 7.69 6.75 18.71
N LEU A 253 6.78 7.62 18.27
CA LEU A 253 5.46 7.22 17.79
C LEU A 253 5.53 6.35 16.52
N LEU A 254 6.47 6.62 15.61
CA LEU A 254 6.69 5.81 14.42
C LEU A 254 7.30 4.44 14.73
N ILE A 255 8.09 4.32 15.79
CA ILE A 255 8.71 3.05 16.22
C ILE A 255 7.74 2.21 17.06
N LEU A 256 6.78 2.83 17.75
CA LEU A 256 5.87 2.18 18.68
C LEU A 256 5.15 0.93 18.12
N PRO A 257 4.74 0.86 16.81
CA PRO A 257 4.14 -0.34 16.23
C PRO A 257 5.03 -1.60 16.30
N VAL A 258 6.37 -1.45 16.47
CA VAL A 258 7.29 -2.59 16.63
C VAL A 258 7.00 -3.41 17.90
N VAL A 259 6.32 -2.81 18.87
CA VAL A 259 5.89 -3.53 20.08
C VAL A 259 5.04 -4.76 19.73
N ILE A 260 4.27 -4.73 18.62
CA ILE A 260 3.45 -5.88 18.21
C ILE A 260 4.30 -7.11 17.86
N PRO A 261 5.21 -7.08 16.87
CA PRO A 261 6.00 -8.26 16.56
C PRO A 261 6.92 -8.67 17.73
N VAL A 262 7.39 -7.73 18.56
CA VAL A 262 8.16 -8.04 19.76
C VAL A 262 7.32 -8.81 20.77
N THR A 263 6.15 -8.33 21.14
CA THR A 263 5.28 -9.00 22.12
C THR A 263 4.80 -10.35 21.61
N LEU A 264 4.43 -10.47 20.33
CA LEU A 264 4.00 -11.74 19.74
C LEU A 264 5.13 -12.78 19.71
N THR A 265 6.38 -12.36 19.49
CA THR A 265 7.52 -13.29 19.41
C THR A 265 8.09 -13.66 20.77
N PHE A 266 8.16 -12.70 21.70
CA PHE A 266 8.88 -12.89 22.96
C PHE A 266 7.96 -13.10 24.17
N SER A 267 6.71 -12.61 24.15
CA SER A 267 5.75 -12.70 25.25
C SER A 267 4.76 -13.86 25.11
N SER A 268 4.51 -14.40 23.91
CA SER A 268 3.59 -15.51 23.77
C SER A 268 4.19 -16.79 24.38
N LYS A 269 3.68 -17.15 25.54
CA LYS A 269 3.65 -18.54 25.97
C LYS A 269 2.90 -19.29 24.87
N THR A 270 3.56 -20.26 24.26
CA THR A 270 3.11 -21.19 23.23
C THR A 270 1.58 -21.35 23.19
N GLU A 271 0.88 -20.48 22.50
CA GLU A 271 -0.46 -20.81 22.04
C GLU A 271 -0.25 -21.81 20.91
N HIS A 272 -0.45 -23.09 21.23
CA HIS A 272 -0.57 -24.12 20.22
C HIS A 272 -1.60 -23.65 19.21
N PRO A 273 -1.32 -23.73 17.89
CA PRO A 273 -2.36 -23.53 16.90
C PRO A 273 -3.50 -24.47 17.28
N ILE A 274 -4.71 -23.95 17.41
CA ILE A 274 -5.90 -24.80 17.46
C ILE A 274 -5.91 -25.48 16.10
N GLU A 275 -5.42 -26.69 16.10
CA GLU A 275 -5.31 -27.56 14.97
C GLU A 275 -6.72 -27.78 14.42
N GLU A 276 -6.88 -27.63 13.15
CA GLU A 276 -8.07 -27.96 12.34
C GLU A 276 -8.31 -29.49 12.35
N SER A 277 -7.96 -30.15 13.46
CA SER A 277 -8.12 -31.60 13.64
C SER A 277 -9.55 -32.05 13.99
N LEU A 278 -10.51 -31.10 14.03
CA LEU A 278 -11.91 -31.44 14.33
C LEU A 278 -12.80 -31.64 13.09
N LEU A 279 -12.25 -31.63 11.89
CA LEU A 279 -13.00 -31.95 10.64
C LEU A 279 -12.36 -33.06 9.80
N ALA A 280 -11.53 -33.89 10.37
CA ALA A 280 -11.13 -35.15 9.73
C ALA A 280 -12.05 -36.26 10.23
N GLU A 281 -13.11 -36.58 9.49
CA GLU A 281 -13.80 -37.86 9.61
C GLU A 281 -12.83 -39.02 9.37
N PRO A 282 -12.95 -40.13 10.11
CA PRO A 282 -12.04 -41.27 10.00
C PRO A 282 -12.36 -42.05 8.72
N SER A 283 -11.61 -41.87 7.66
CA SER A 283 -11.56 -42.84 6.57
C SER A 283 -10.63 -44.00 6.95
N LYS A 284 -11.23 -45.18 7.12
CA LYS A 284 -10.56 -46.48 7.26
C LYS A 284 -9.59 -46.75 6.12
N GLY A 285 -8.51 -47.42 6.53
CA GLY A 285 -7.34 -47.74 5.80
C GLY A 285 -7.48 -48.47 4.46
N GLU A 286 -6.46 -48.39 3.69
CA GLU A 286 -5.70 -49.54 3.23
C GLU A 286 -4.43 -49.08 2.47
N SER A 287 -3.45 -49.88 2.64
CA SER A 287 -2.05 -49.81 2.27
C SER A 287 -1.75 -49.67 0.78
N SER A 288 -0.57 -49.14 0.57
CA SER A 288 0.51 -49.54 -0.36
C SER A 288 0.71 -48.76 -1.66
N THR A 289 1.97 -48.41 -1.79
CA THR A 289 2.86 -48.41 -2.97
C THR A 289 3.06 -47.08 -3.71
N SER A 290 4.27 -46.63 -3.53
CA SER A 290 5.03 -45.65 -4.31
C SER A 290 4.77 -45.73 -5.83
N GLN A 291 4.54 -44.60 -6.45
CA GLN A 291 5.13 -44.23 -7.74
C GLN A 291 4.92 -42.73 -8.05
N GLU A 292 6.03 -42.06 -8.27
CA GLU A 292 6.07 -40.75 -8.94
C GLU A 292 5.28 -40.79 -10.23
N LYS A 293 4.35 -39.84 -10.40
CA LYS A 293 3.84 -39.43 -11.71
C LYS A 293 3.75 -37.93 -11.83
N LYS A 294 4.50 -37.42 -12.79
CA LYS A 294 4.46 -36.13 -13.42
C LYS A 294 3.01 -35.64 -13.65
N GLY A 295 2.81 -34.37 -13.35
CA GLY A 295 1.79 -33.45 -13.82
C GLY A 295 0.63 -34.01 -14.61
N GLN A 296 -0.50 -34.21 -13.91
CA GLN A 296 -1.82 -34.25 -14.56
C GLN A 296 -2.49 -32.89 -14.37
N PRO A 297 -3.14 -32.34 -15.39
CA PRO A 297 -3.89 -31.09 -15.24
C PRO A 297 -5.10 -31.34 -14.32
N GLU A 298 -5.16 -30.55 -13.28
CA GLU A 298 -6.28 -30.52 -12.34
C GLU A 298 -7.56 -30.12 -13.09
N VAL A 299 -8.52 -31.05 -13.20
CA VAL A 299 -9.84 -30.81 -13.79
C VAL A 299 -10.61 -29.92 -12.83
N ILE A 300 -10.80 -28.65 -13.20
CA ILE A 300 -11.49 -27.68 -12.37
C ILE A 300 -13.00 -27.81 -12.54
N LEU A 301 -13.68 -28.25 -11.49
CA LEU A 301 -15.13 -28.44 -11.34
C LEU A 301 -16.00 -27.17 -11.48
N SER A 302 -15.50 -26.07 -12.01
CA SER A 302 -16.12 -24.74 -11.92
C SER A 302 -17.28 -24.48 -12.90
N GLU A 303 -17.50 -25.32 -13.93
CA GLU A 303 -18.70 -25.15 -14.78
C GLU A 303 -19.98 -25.72 -14.14
N VAL A 304 -19.82 -26.64 -13.17
CA VAL A 304 -20.95 -27.21 -12.44
C VAL A 304 -21.50 -26.25 -11.38
N GLU A 305 -20.71 -25.29 -10.95
CA GLU A 305 -21.09 -24.27 -9.96
C GLU A 305 -21.71 -22.99 -10.59
N GLU A 306 -21.65 -22.81 -11.92
CA GLU A 306 -22.26 -21.64 -12.60
C GLU A 306 -23.77 -21.77 -12.81
N GLU A 307 -24.37 -22.97 -12.82
CA GLU A 307 -25.81 -23.12 -12.67
C GLU A 307 -26.16 -22.98 -11.19
N LYS A 308 -26.66 -21.80 -10.82
CA LYS A 308 -27.08 -21.38 -9.48
C LYS A 308 -27.39 -22.56 -8.54
N PRO A 309 -26.61 -22.84 -7.50
CA PRO A 309 -26.85 -23.94 -6.56
C PRO A 309 -28.28 -23.92 -5.95
N LYS A 310 -28.87 -22.72 -5.84
CA LYS A 310 -30.24 -22.51 -5.33
C LYS A 310 -31.35 -23.04 -6.22
N GLU A 311 -31.15 -23.18 -7.54
CA GLU A 311 -32.14 -23.76 -8.44
C GLU A 311 -32.14 -25.30 -8.39
N ILE A 312 -30.98 -25.90 -8.18
CA ILE A 312 -30.86 -27.36 -8.06
C ILE A 312 -31.43 -27.84 -6.71
N ASP A 313 -31.26 -27.03 -5.65
CA ASP A 313 -31.76 -27.35 -4.31
C ASP A 313 -33.29 -27.19 -4.18
N SER A 314 -33.92 -26.43 -5.07
CA SER A 314 -35.38 -26.25 -5.12
C SER A 314 -36.12 -27.34 -5.93
N LEU A 315 -35.38 -28.20 -6.65
CA LEU A 315 -35.98 -29.28 -7.47
C LEU A 315 -36.38 -30.52 -6.62
N PRO A 316 -37.41 -31.25 -7.04
CA PRO A 316 -37.80 -32.53 -6.41
C PRO A 316 -36.63 -33.52 -6.43
N PRO A 317 -36.50 -34.41 -5.42
CA PRO A 317 -35.37 -35.32 -5.29
C PRO A 317 -35.06 -36.21 -6.49
N SER A 318 -36.08 -36.55 -7.29
CA SER A 318 -35.96 -37.36 -8.51
C SER A 318 -35.35 -36.58 -9.67
N GLU A 319 -35.71 -35.32 -9.83
CA GLU A 319 -35.14 -34.44 -10.88
C GLU A 319 -33.75 -33.95 -10.52
N ARG A 320 -33.49 -33.71 -9.24
CA ARG A 320 -32.17 -33.38 -8.71
C ARG A 320 -31.16 -34.47 -9.02
N ARG A 321 -31.52 -35.74 -8.81
CA ARG A 321 -30.65 -36.89 -9.16
C ARG A 321 -30.39 -36.99 -10.66
N LYS A 322 -31.40 -36.79 -11.50
CA LYS A 322 -31.20 -36.79 -12.97
C LYS A 322 -30.28 -35.70 -13.43
N ARG A 323 -30.44 -34.48 -12.91
CA ARG A 323 -29.61 -33.34 -13.24
C ARG A 323 -28.15 -33.50 -12.82
N ILE A 324 -27.92 -34.05 -11.62
CA ILE A 324 -26.57 -34.39 -11.11
C ILE A 324 -25.92 -35.46 -11.99
N THR A 325 -26.67 -36.46 -12.40
CA THR A 325 -26.16 -37.55 -13.28
C THR A 325 -25.83 -37.03 -14.67
N GLU A 326 -26.62 -36.14 -15.24
CA GLU A 326 -26.35 -35.48 -16.52
C GLU A 326 -25.09 -34.59 -16.45
N LEU A 327 -24.90 -33.83 -15.36
CA LEU A 327 -23.73 -33.00 -15.13
C LEU A 327 -22.48 -33.87 -14.96
N GLN A 328 -22.58 -35.00 -14.25
CA GLN A 328 -21.47 -35.95 -14.12
C GLN A 328 -21.11 -36.60 -15.46
N ALA A 329 -22.12 -36.96 -16.28
CA ALA A 329 -21.91 -37.52 -17.62
C ALA A 329 -21.20 -36.49 -18.55
N LYS A 330 -21.62 -35.23 -18.51
CA LYS A 330 -20.94 -34.14 -19.26
C LYS A 330 -19.50 -33.93 -18.81
N LEU A 331 -19.22 -34.00 -17.50
CA LEU A 331 -17.86 -33.92 -16.95
C LEU A 331 -16.97 -35.10 -17.42
N VAL A 332 -17.48 -36.29 -17.37
CA VAL A 332 -16.76 -37.49 -17.85
C VAL A 332 -16.49 -37.41 -19.36
N GLN A 333 -17.46 -36.91 -20.14
CA GLN A 333 -17.32 -36.73 -21.58
C GLN A 333 -16.34 -35.60 -21.93
N ALA A 334 -16.28 -34.51 -21.15
CA ALA A 334 -15.31 -33.45 -21.30
C ALA A 334 -13.90 -33.91 -20.94
N ALA A 335 -13.75 -34.72 -19.89
CA ALA A 335 -12.48 -35.33 -19.48
C ALA A 335 -11.95 -36.31 -20.54
N ALA A 336 -12.85 -37.10 -21.19
CA ALA A 336 -12.48 -38.05 -22.24
C ALA A 336 -12.09 -37.38 -23.57
N ARG A 337 -12.49 -36.15 -23.83
CA ARG A 337 -12.15 -35.36 -25.04
C ARG A 337 -10.86 -34.56 -24.96
N GLY A 338 -10.04 -34.76 -23.94
CA GLY A 338 -8.70 -34.14 -23.85
C GLY A 338 -8.77 -32.62 -23.74
N GLY A 339 -9.04 -32.15 -22.54
CA GLY A 339 -8.58 -30.84 -22.12
C GLY A 339 -9.22 -29.63 -22.81
N VAL A 340 -10.51 -29.40 -22.62
CA VAL A 340 -11.06 -28.05 -22.76
C VAL A 340 -10.47 -27.22 -21.64
N ARG A 341 -9.56 -26.30 -21.95
CA ARG A 341 -9.13 -25.25 -21.03
C ARG A 341 -10.33 -24.34 -20.77
N ILE A 342 -11.12 -24.70 -19.76
CA ILE A 342 -12.20 -23.84 -19.29
C ILE A 342 -11.53 -22.63 -18.65
N ARG A 343 -11.63 -21.50 -19.32
CA ARG A 343 -11.14 -20.23 -18.82
C ARG A 343 -12.13 -19.79 -17.76
N ARG A 344 -11.90 -20.20 -16.51
CA ARG A 344 -12.71 -19.80 -15.35
C ARG A 344 -12.81 -18.27 -15.33
N ARG A 345 -14.02 -17.74 -15.32
CA ARG A 345 -14.27 -16.32 -15.08
C ARG A 345 -14.21 -16.09 -13.57
N PRO A 346 -13.28 -15.29 -13.06
CA PRO A 346 -13.21 -15.06 -11.63
C PRO A 346 -14.46 -14.36 -11.12
N HIS A 347 -14.95 -14.78 -9.95
CA HIS A 347 -16.07 -14.17 -9.25
C HIS A 347 -15.65 -12.91 -8.48
N ARG A 348 -16.64 -12.08 -8.07
CA ARG A 348 -16.39 -10.93 -7.21
C ARG A 348 -15.68 -11.38 -5.93
N GLY A 349 -14.56 -10.74 -5.58
CA GLY A 349 -13.69 -11.08 -4.44
C GLY A 349 -12.49 -11.96 -4.78
N GLU A 350 -12.40 -12.53 -5.99
CA GLU A 350 -11.23 -13.26 -6.47
C GLU A 350 -10.23 -12.34 -7.17
N ASN A 351 -9.02 -12.84 -7.42
CA ASN A 351 -7.99 -12.09 -8.12
C ASN A 351 -8.25 -12.09 -9.62
N PHE A 352 -8.38 -10.91 -10.21
CA PHE A 352 -8.53 -10.72 -11.66
C PHE A 352 -7.18 -10.44 -12.30
N THR A 353 -6.97 -10.97 -13.49
CA THR A 353 -5.90 -10.45 -14.37
C THR A 353 -6.33 -9.09 -14.94
N LEU A 354 -5.37 -8.28 -15.39
CA LEU A 354 -5.66 -6.96 -15.96
C LEU A 354 -6.70 -7.03 -17.08
N MET A 355 -6.55 -7.98 -18.02
CA MET A 355 -7.50 -8.14 -19.13
C MET A 355 -8.91 -8.56 -18.68
N GLN A 356 -9.01 -9.38 -17.63
CA GLN A 356 -10.30 -9.75 -17.05
C GLN A 356 -10.97 -8.58 -16.34
N ALA A 357 -10.18 -7.72 -15.66
CA ALA A 357 -10.69 -6.53 -14.99
C ALA A 357 -11.23 -5.50 -16.00
N LEU A 358 -10.49 -5.24 -17.08
CA LEU A 358 -10.87 -4.27 -18.13
C LEU A 358 -12.22 -4.58 -18.80
N VAL A 359 -12.66 -5.84 -18.80
CA VAL A 359 -13.97 -6.25 -19.37
C VAL A 359 -15.12 -6.04 -18.38
N LYS A 360 -14.83 -5.76 -17.08
CA LYS A 360 -15.86 -5.62 -16.05
C LYS A 360 -16.29 -4.16 -15.88
N ALA A 361 -17.60 -3.92 -15.82
CA ALA A 361 -18.16 -2.59 -15.55
C ALA A 361 -17.71 -2.03 -14.19
N ASP A 362 -17.61 -2.90 -13.16
CA ASP A 362 -17.16 -2.53 -11.82
C ASP A 362 -15.78 -1.85 -11.83
N PHE A 363 -14.86 -2.32 -12.71
CA PHE A 363 -13.53 -1.70 -12.88
C PHE A 363 -13.65 -0.25 -13.37
N TRP A 364 -14.45 0.00 -14.39
CA TRP A 364 -14.62 1.33 -14.96
C TRP A 364 -15.36 2.30 -14.04
N LEU A 365 -16.33 1.80 -13.28
CA LEU A 365 -17.03 2.60 -12.27
C LEU A 365 -16.09 3.05 -11.15
N ILE A 366 -15.24 2.14 -10.64
CA ILE A 366 -14.22 2.47 -9.64
C ILE A 366 -13.20 3.43 -10.25
N TRP A 367 -12.73 3.16 -11.47
CA TRP A 367 -11.76 4.02 -12.15
C TRP A 367 -12.29 5.44 -12.34
N LEU A 368 -13.54 5.59 -12.80
CA LEU A 368 -14.16 6.91 -12.99
C LEU A 368 -14.35 7.63 -11.66
N SER A 369 -14.77 6.94 -10.62
CA SER A 369 -14.91 7.51 -9.27
C SER A 369 -13.57 8.01 -8.74
N LEU A 370 -12.51 7.24 -8.93
CA LEU A 370 -11.15 7.66 -8.56
C LEU A 370 -10.67 8.83 -9.40
N LEU A 371 -10.91 8.82 -10.71
CA LEU A 371 -10.54 9.93 -11.60
C LEU A 371 -11.19 11.25 -11.18
N LEU A 372 -12.49 11.25 -10.89
CA LEU A 372 -13.22 12.46 -10.51
C LEU A 372 -12.90 12.89 -9.07
N GLY A 373 -12.89 11.96 -8.10
CA GLY A 373 -12.66 12.24 -6.70
C GLY A 373 -11.21 12.59 -6.39
N SER A 374 -10.26 11.68 -6.72
CA SER A 374 -8.85 11.92 -6.46
C SER A 374 -8.25 13.00 -7.36
N GLY A 375 -8.70 13.09 -8.62
CA GLY A 375 -8.20 14.09 -9.56
C GLY A 375 -8.50 15.52 -9.09
N SER A 376 -9.70 15.78 -8.58
CA SER A 376 -10.03 17.09 -8.00
C SER A 376 -9.18 17.41 -6.77
N GLY A 377 -8.98 16.43 -5.88
CA GLY A 377 -8.13 16.58 -4.69
C GLY A 377 -6.67 16.85 -5.03
N LEU A 378 -6.09 16.11 -5.98
CA LEU A 378 -4.71 16.30 -6.42
C LEU A 378 -4.50 17.68 -7.05
N THR A 379 -5.46 18.18 -7.84
CA THR A 379 -5.41 19.53 -8.41
C THR A 379 -5.28 20.59 -7.33
N VAL A 380 -6.02 20.46 -6.22
CA VAL A 380 -5.91 21.38 -5.07
C VAL A 380 -4.54 21.25 -4.40
N ILE A 381 -4.08 20.03 -4.13
CA ILE A 381 -2.80 19.76 -3.45
C ILE A 381 -1.62 20.32 -4.25
N ASP A 382 -1.60 20.14 -5.56
CA ASP A 382 -0.52 20.61 -6.42
C ASP A 382 -0.44 22.14 -6.53
N ASN A 383 -1.59 22.80 -6.43
CA ASN A 383 -1.67 24.26 -6.48
C ASN A 383 -1.72 24.91 -5.08
N LEU A 384 -1.68 24.11 -4.01
CA LEU A 384 -1.88 24.58 -2.64
C LEU A 384 -0.87 25.68 -2.25
N GLY A 385 0.39 25.54 -2.68
CA GLY A 385 1.43 26.52 -2.47
C GLY A 385 1.13 27.87 -3.12
N GLN A 386 0.69 27.85 -4.38
CA GLN A 386 0.37 29.07 -5.11
C GLN A 386 -0.93 29.72 -4.60
N MET A 387 -1.92 28.89 -4.25
CA MET A 387 -3.18 29.36 -3.64
C MET A 387 -2.91 30.06 -2.31
N SER A 388 -2.09 29.47 -1.45
CA SER A 388 -1.68 30.05 -0.16
C SER A 388 -0.99 31.39 -0.34
N GLN A 389 -0.02 31.48 -1.24
CA GLN A 389 0.68 32.73 -1.55
C GLN A 389 -0.24 33.80 -2.14
N ALA A 390 -1.19 33.44 -2.99
CA ALA A 390 -2.15 34.36 -3.59
C ALA A 390 -3.10 34.99 -2.56
N VAL A 391 -3.40 34.29 -1.47
CA VAL A 391 -4.21 34.79 -0.35
C VAL A 391 -3.37 35.57 0.67
N GLY A 392 -2.02 35.61 0.49
CA GLY A 392 -1.13 36.40 1.34
C GLY A 392 -0.47 35.62 2.48
N PHE A 393 -0.65 34.30 2.55
CA PHE A 393 0.07 33.47 3.51
C PHE A 393 1.50 33.21 3.05
N LYS A 394 2.45 33.43 3.95
CA LYS A 394 3.87 33.18 3.67
C LYS A 394 4.26 31.72 3.87
N ASP A 395 3.56 31.03 4.78
CA ASP A 395 3.89 29.66 5.20
C ASP A 395 2.99 28.63 4.53
N VAL A 396 3.50 28.00 3.47
CA VAL A 396 2.80 26.97 2.71
C VAL A 396 2.78 25.62 3.43
N HIS A 397 3.81 25.38 4.29
CA HIS A 397 4.02 24.08 4.93
C HIS A 397 2.87 23.66 5.86
N ILE A 398 2.20 24.61 6.49
CA ILE A 398 1.05 24.38 7.36
C ILE A 398 -0.12 23.76 6.59
N PHE A 399 -0.46 24.32 5.43
CA PHE A 399 -1.57 23.82 4.62
C PHE A 399 -1.27 22.44 4.04
N VAL A 400 -0.02 22.20 3.60
CA VAL A 400 0.44 20.90 3.12
C VAL A 400 0.36 19.85 4.23
N SER A 401 0.82 20.18 5.43
CA SER A 401 0.78 19.28 6.58
C SER A 401 -0.64 18.97 7.03
N LEU A 402 -1.51 20.00 7.10
CA LEU A 402 -2.91 19.83 7.48
C LEU A 402 -3.65 18.94 6.48
N THR A 403 -3.49 19.19 5.19
CA THR A 403 -4.07 18.35 4.13
C THR A 403 -3.60 16.90 4.24
N SER A 404 -2.32 16.68 4.55
CA SER A 404 -1.73 15.34 4.72
C SER A 404 -2.33 14.60 5.92
N ILE A 405 -2.53 15.30 7.04
CA ILE A 405 -3.12 14.70 8.24
C ILE A 405 -4.57 14.29 7.98
N TRP A 406 -5.37 15.14 7.33
CA TRP A 406 -6.74 14.81 6.96
C TRP A 406 -6.82 13.66 5.93
N ASN A 407 -5.91 13.65 4.96
CA ASN A 407 -5.77 12.56 3.99
C ASN A 407 -5.47 11.22 4.71
N PHE A 408 -4.55 11.25 5.70
CA PHE A 408 -4.25 10.10 6.54
C PHE A 408 -5.47 9.60 7.31
N LEU A 409 -6.16 10.48 8.05
CA LEU A 409 -7.33 10.12 8.84
C LEU A 409 -8.46 9.57 7.96
N GLY A 410 -8.69 10.17 6.79
CA GLY A 410 -9.70 9.70 5.83
C GLY A 410 -9.42 8.28 5.33
N ARG A 411 -8.17 7.96 5.00
CA ARG A 411 -7.78 6.62 4.52
C ARG A 411 -7.81 5.56 5.61
N VAL A 412 -7.30 5.90 6.80
CA VAL A 412 -7.33 5.00 7.97
C VAL A 412 -8.77 4.73 8.39
N GLY A 413 -9.59 5.78 8.49
CA GLY A 413 -11.01 5.67 8.81
C GLY A 413 -11.79 4.89 7.75
N GLY A 414 -11.58 5.21 6.47
CA GLY A 414 -12.19 4.48 5.35
C GLY A 414 -11.87 2.99 5.37
N GLY A 415 -10.63 2.61 5.63
CA GLY A 415 -10.23 1.21 5.79
C GLY A 415 -10.91 0.52 6.97
N TYR A 416 -11.06 1.20 8.10
CA TYR A 416 -11.74 0.68 9.28
C TYR A 416 -13.24 0.49 9.04
N PHE A 417 -13.92 1.51 8.53
CA PHE A 417 -15.36 1.46 8.31
C PHE A 417 -15.75 0.49 7.21
N SER A 418 -14.99 0.43 6.10
CA SER A 418 -15.26 -0.51 5.01
C SER A 418 -15.20 -1.96 5.46
N GLU A 419 -14.21 -2.32 6.29
CA GLU A 419 -14.10 -3.67 6.84
C GLU A 419 -15.27 -4.03 7.75
N ASN A 420 -15.70 -3.09 8.62
CA ASN A 420 -16.83 -3.31 9.51
C ASN A 420 -18.14 -3.48 8.74
N ILE A 421 -18.38 -2.67 7.69
CA ILE A 421 -19.57 -2.76 6.84
C ILE A 421 -19.59 -4.10 6.12
N VAL A 422 -18.47 -4.54 5.54
CA VAL A 422 -18.38 -5.83 4.85
C VAL A 422 -18.63 -7.00 5.81
N ARG A 423 -18.11 -6.94 7.04
CA ARG A 423 -18.35 -8.00 8.06
C ARG A 423 -19.78 -8.04 8.58
N CYS A 424 -20.47 -6.90 8.65
CA CYS A 424 -21.87 -6.83 9.07
C CYS A 424 -22.86 -7.25 8.00
N GLY A 425 -22.39 -7.61 6.79
CA GLY A 425 -23.27 -8.09 5.70
C GLY A 425 -24.16 -7.01 5.07
N HIS A 426 -23.94 -5.74 5.40
CA HIS A 426 -24.63 -4.62 4.77
C HIS A 426 -23.84 -4.21 3.53
N TYR A 427 -24.38 -4.50 2.35
CA TYR A 427 -23.82 -4.08 1.06
C TYR A 427 -24.04 -2.58 0.82
N ILE A 428 -23.49 -1.74 1.64
CA ILE A 428 -23.36 -0.31 1.31
C ILE A 428 -21.99 -0.15 0.67
N ILE A 429 -21.99 0.16 -0.63
CA ILE A 429 -20.78 0.46 -1.38
C ILE A 429 -20.28 1.84 -0.90
N PHE A 430 -19.46 1.85 0.14
CA PHE A 430 -18.65 3.02 0.43
C PHE A 430 -17.41 2.97 -0.46
N ILE A 431 -17.36 3.85 -1.44
CA ILE A 431 -16.16 4.14 -2.21
C ILE A 431 -15.31 5.02 -1.29
N SER A 432 -14.33 4.41 -0.63
CA SER A 432 -13.28 5.17 0.05
C SER A 432 -12.29 5.65 -1.02
N VAL A 433 -12.35 6.90 -1.35
CA VAL A 433 -11.36 7.62 -2.15
C VAL A 433 -10.15 7.97 -1.30
#